data_ed92793a9693817ae62a6fd899bbad7d
#
_entry.id   ed92793a9693817ae62a6fd899bbad7d
#
_cell.length_a   1.000
_cell.length_b   1.000
_cell.length_c   1.000
_cell.angle_alpha   90.00
_cell.angle_beta   90.00
_cell.angle_gamma   90.00
#
_symmetry.space_group_name_H-M   'P 1'
#
loop_
_entity.id
_entity.type
_entity.pdbx_description
1 polymer ?
#
loop_
_entity_poly.entity_id
_entity_poly.type
_entity_poly.pdbx_seq_one_letter_code
_entity_poly.pdbx_strand_id
1 'polypeptide(L)'
;TDHSDLQWNNDEIAKHLKSAVDTLTPDILDKIDLTTPQEIHIGPSKVTRIYRRMRTAVTVAAACLCVAVLGTGVAIYQNGRVESVIGIDVNPSIELSVNRNDKVLKAEPLNSDAEEILDNMDLEHVDVDIAVNALIGSMVRHGYLSDLDNAILVTVANDDRQKASELRQNVVVDIEASLEEHKVQAVVYDQQAPVTGEVRELAQKYGISYGKAYFLQELIDENDLGEEDMEAFAGMTMEQIAKE
;
A
#
# COMPACT_ATOMS: atom_id res chain seq x y z
N THR A 1 4.88 -115.50 -8.02
CA THR A 1 4.54 -114.12 -7.81
C THR A 1 4.14 -113.53 -9.15
N ASP A 2 2.82 -113.48 -9.21
CA ASP A 2 2.08 -113.20 -10.41
C ASP A 2 2.03 -111.68 -10.65
N HIS A 3 2.56 -111.23 -11.74
CA HIS A 3 2.42 -109.93 -12.29
C HIS A 3 1.40 -110.02 -13.43
N SER A 4 0.12 -109.91 -13.07
CA SER A 4 -0.93 -109.74 -14.04
C SER A 4 -0.83 -108.32 -14.62
N ASP A 5 -0.29 -108.24 -15.79
CA ASP A 5 -0.29 -107.00 -16.62
C ASP A 5 -1.75 -106.63 -16.90
N LEU A 6 -2.24 -105.63 -16.25
CA LEU A 6 -3.46 -104.92 -16.61
C LEU A 6 -3.22 -104.14 -17.88
N GLN A 7 -3.37 -104.82 -19.01
CA GLN A 7 -3.34 -104.27 -20.35
C GLN A 7 -4.68 -103.52 -20.57
N TRP A 8 -4.67 -102.23 -20.22
CA TRP A 8 -5.83 -101.41 -20.56
C TRP A 8 -5.89 -101.16 -22.07
N ASN A 9 -7.07 -101.55 -22.64
CA ASN A 9 -7.32 -101.26 -24.07
C ASN A 9 -7.46 -99.73 -24.25
N ASN A 10 -6.89 -99.19 -25.30
CA ASN A 10 -6.91 -97.74 -25.63
C ASN A 10 -8.35 -97.17 -25.57
N ASP A 11 -9.38 -97.96 -25.89
CA ASP A 11 -10.81 -97.55 -25.81
C ASP A 11 -11.27 -97.38 -24.41
N GLU A 12 -10.82 -98.22 -23.46
CA GLU A 12 -11.14 -98.09 -22.05
C GLU A 12 -10.45 -96.94 -21.38
N ILE A 13 -9.19 -96.65 -21.73
CA ILE A 13 -8.46 -95.49 -21.30
C ILE A 13 -9.15 -94.22 -21.82
N ALA A 14 -9.56 -94.20 -23.06
CA ALA A 14 -10.27 -93.03 -23.65
C ALA A 14 -11.61 -92.77 -22.96
N LYS A 15 -12.32 -93.88 -22.62
CA LYS A 15 -13.59 -93.78 -21.90
C LYS A 15 -13.48 -93.32 -20.46
N HIS A 16 -12.46 -93.78 -19.74
CA HIS A 16 -12.16 -93.29 -18.40
C HIS A 16 -11.62 -91.83 -18.40
N LEU A 17 -10.78 -91.47 -19.36
CA LEU A 17 -10.36 -90.12 -19.54
C LEU A 17 -11.48 -89.14 -19.86
N LYS A 18 -12.38 -89.55 -20.76
CA LYS A 18 -13.58 -88.78 -21.08
C LYS A 18 -14.47 -88.60 -19.89
N SER A 19 -14.75 -89.68 -19.16
CA SER A 19 -15.58 -89.65 -17.90
C SER A 19 -14.89 -88.75 -16.86
N ALA A 20 -13.59 -88.79 -16.69
CA ALA A 20 -12.88 -87.96 -15.73
C ALA A 20 -12.88 -86.50 -16.18
N VAL A 21 -12.75 -86.20 -17.45
CA VAL A 21 -12.83 -84.83 -17.97
C VAL A 21 -14.24 -84.22 -17.83
N ASP A 22 -15.29 -85.07 -18.12
CA ASP A 22 -16.67 -84.62 -17.95
C ASP A 22 -17.06 -84.43 -16.46
N THR A 23 -16.34 -85.11 -15.55
CA THR A 23 -16.59 -85.00 -14.10
C THR A 23 -15.77 -83.81 -13.52
N LEU A 24 -14.60 -83.51 -14.07
CA LEU A 24 -13.69 -82.48 -13.56
C LEU A 24 -13.89 -81.09 -14.17
N THR A 25 -14.55 -81.02 -15.33
CA THR A 25 -14.89 -79.74 -15.95
C THR A 25 -16.30 -79.35 -15.59
N PRO A 26 -16.51 -78.59 -14.52
CA PRO A 26 -17.84 -78.03 -14.30
C PRO A 26 -18.18 -77.13 -15.52
N ASP A 27 -19.35 -77.34 -16.09
CA ASP A 27 -19.86 -76.53 -17.20
C ASP A 27 -20.05 -75.09 -16.65
N ILE A 28 -18.99 -74.33 -16.82
CA ILE A 28 -18.99 -72.88 -16.42
C ILE A 28 -19.58 -72.02 -17.51
N LEU A 29 -19.85 -72.55 -18.71
CA LEU A 29 -20.45 -71.81 -19.80
C LEU A 29 -21.91 -71.46 -19.53
N ASP A 30 -22.69 -72.37 -18.89
CA ASP A 30 -24.05 -72.10 -18.47
C ASP A 30 -24.19 -71.06 -17.36
N LYS A 31 -23.09 -70.72 -16.67
CA LYS A 31 -23.07 -69.71 -15.59
C LYS A 31 -22.67 -68.35 -16.08
N ILE A 32 -22.21 -68.20 -17.33
CA ILE A 32 -21.79 -66.93 -17.89
C ILE A 32 -22.99 -66.40 -18.72
N ASP A 33 -23.75 -65.48 -18.15
CA ASP A 33 -24.77 -64.73 -18.85
C ASP A 33 -24.09 -63.71 -19.78
N LEU A 34 -24.02 -64.11 -21.07
CA LEU A 34 -23.47 -63.27 -22.11
C LEU A 34 -24.49 -62.32 -22.74
N THR A 35 -25.74 -62.36 -22.28
CA THR A 35 -26.84 -61.63 -22.88
C THR A 35 -27.07 -60.23 -22.34
N THR A 36 -26.49 -59.93 -21.16
CA THR A 36 -26.57 -58.62 -20.59
C THR A 36 -25.17 -57.98 -20.55
N PRO A 37 -24.95 -56.88 -21.37
CA PRO A 37 -23.75 -56.08 -21.15
C PRO A 37 -23.82 -55.46 -19.74
N GLN A 38 -23.05 -56.00 -18.82
CA GLN A 38 -22.90 -55.35 -17.52
C GLN A 38 -22.14 -54.03 -17.79
N GLU A 39 -22.87 -52.92 -17.83
CA GLU A 39 -22.23 -51.62 -17.68
C GLU A 39 -21.50 -51.56 -16.38
N ILE A 40 -20.17 -51.72 -16.44
CA ILE A 40 -19.30 -51.47 -15.30
C ILE A 40 -19.36 -49.99 -15.02
N HIS A 41 -20.25 -49.57 -14.15
CA HIS A 41 -20.23 -48.23 -13.58
C HIS A 41 -18.95 -48.10 -12.76
N ILE A 42 -17.85 -47.70 -13.40
CA ILE A 42 -16.63 -47.27 -12.72
C ILE A 42 -16.94 -45.86 -12.19
N GLY A 43 -17.68 -45.84 -11.06
CA GLY A 43 -17.82 -44.61 -10.29
C GLY A 43 -16.42 -44.14 -9.88
N PRO A 44 -16.19 -42.81 -9.81
CA PRO A 44 -14.88 -42.26 -9.48
C PRO A 44 -14.40 -42.91 -8.17
N SER A 45 -13.24 -43.54 -8.24
CA SER A 45 -12.63 -44.21 -7.08
C SER A 45 -12.46 -43.17 -5.95
N LYS A 46 -12.48 -43.63 -4.69
CA LYS A 46 -12.28 -42.77 -3.50
C LYS A 46 -11.01 -41.91 -3.68
N VAL A 47 -10.01 -42.45 -4.32
CA VAL A 47 -8.72 -41.80 -4.63
C VAL A 47 -8.93 -40.61 -5.58
N THR A 48 -9.67 -40.74 -6.69
CA THR A 48 -9.94 -39.62 -7.61
C THR A 48 -10.76 -38.51 -6.98
N ARG A 49 -11.64 -38.83 -6.05
CA ARG A 49 -12.41 -37.84 -5.29
C ARG A 49 -11.55 -37.05 -4.31
N ILE A 50 -10.58 -37.73 -3.66
CA ILE A 50 -9.60 -37.08 -2.76
C ILE A 50 -8.67 -36.16 -3.57
N TYR A 51 -8.13 -36.62 -4.70
CA TYR A 51 -7.28 -35.82 -5.59
C TYR A 51 -8.01 -34.58 -6.13
N ARG A 52 -9.28 -34.71 -6.49
CA ARG A 52 -10.09 -33.58 -6.96
C ARG A 52 -10.32 -32.56 -5.84
N ARG A 53 -10.59 -33.00 -4.60
CA ARG A 53 -10.74 -32.11 -3.44
C ARG A 53 -9.40 -31.43 -3.07
N MET A 54 -8.29 -32.15 -3.12
CA MET A 54 -6.97 -31.57 -2.89
C MET A 54 -6.61 -30.52 -3.96
N ARG A 55 -6.86 -30.81 -5.24
CA ARG A 55 -6.63 -29.84 -6.32
C ARG A 55 -7.45 -28.57 -6.14
N THR A 56 -8.73 -28.67 -5.79
CA THR A 56 -9.58 -27.48 -5.52
C THR A 56 -9.11 -26.73 -4.27
N ALA A 57 -8.69 -27.42 -3.21
CA ALA A 57 -8.14 -26.77 -2.02
C ALA A 57 -6.81 -26.02 -2.34
N VAL A 58 -5.93 -26.64 -3.11
CA VAL A 58 -4.64 -26.01 -3.54
C VAL A 58 -4.89 -24.83 -4.46
N THR A 59 -5.85 -24.91 -5.39
CA THR A 59 -6.18 -23.77 -6.28
C THR A 59 -6.80 -22.62 -5.52
N VAL A 60 -7.67 -22.87 -4.54
CA VAL A 60 -8.24 -21.82 -3.68
C VAL A 60 -7.16 -21.19 -2.82
N ALA A 61 -6.28 -21.98 -2.19
CA ALA A 61 -5.17 -21.48 -1.40
C ALA A 61 -4.20 -20.62 -2.24
N ALA A 62 -3.88 -21.06 -3.46
CA ALA A 62 -3.05 -20.28 -4.39
C ALA A 62 -3.73 -18.97 -4.81
N ALA A 63 -5.04 -18.99 -5.09
CA ALA A 63 -5.79 -17.78 -5.42
C ALA A 63 -5.82 -16.79 -4.23
N CYS A 64 -6.05 -17.27 -3.01
CA CYS A 64 -5.98 -16.44 -1.80
C CYS A 64 -4.59 -15.83 -1.59
N LEU A 65 -3.51 -16.61 -1.81
CA LEU A 65 -2.14 -16.11 -1.75
C LEU A 65 -1.88 -15.03 -2.81
N CYS A 66 -2.32 -15.24 -4.06
CA CYS A 66 -2.19 -14.23 -5.11
C CYS A 66 -2.93 -12.93 -4.75
N VAL A 67 -4.15 -13.02 -4.23
CA VAL A 67 -4.93 -11.84 -3.78
C VAL A 67 -4.22 -11.14 -2.62
N ALA A 68 -3.69 -11.90 -1.66
CA ALA A 68 -2.93 -11.32 -0.54
C ALA A 68 -1.65 -10.61 -1.02
N VAL A 69 -0.86 -11.24 -1.89
CA VAL A 69 0.38 -10.65 -2.44
C VAL A 69 0.10 -9.43 -3.30
N LEU A 70 -0.92 -9.49 -4.17
CA LEU A 70 -1.31 -8.35 -5.00
C LEU A 70 -1.87 -7.21 -4.14
N GLY A 71 -2.73 -7.54 -3.16
CA GLY A 71 -3.32 -6.54 -2.26
C GLY A 71 -2.28 -5.84 -1.39
N THR A 72 -1.33 -6.59 -0.82
CA THR A 72 -0.23 -6.01 -0.03
C THR A 72 0.73 -5.21 -0.92
N GLY A 73 1.04 -5.69 -2.13
CA GLY A 73 1.90 -4.98 -3.08
C GLY A 73 1.31 -3.63 -3.48
N VAL A 74 0.00 -3.56 -3.78
CA VAL A 74 -0.70 -2.31 -4.09
C VAL A 74 -0.73 -1.38 -2.88
N ALA A 75 -0.99 -1.90 -1.68
CA ALA A 75 -1.01 -1.09 -0.46
C ALA A 75 0.36 -0.48 -0.16
N ILE A 76 1.44 -1.25 -0.26
CA ILE A 76 2.82 -0.76 -0.06
C ILE A 76 3.16 0.31 -1.11
N TYR A 77 2.83 0.07 -2.38
CA TYR A 77 3.08 1.03 -3.46
C TYR A 77 2.34 2.35 -3.24
N GLN A 78 1.07 2.31 -2.83
CA GLN A 78 0.27 3.50 -2.56
C GLN A 78 0.73 4.26 -1.31
N ASN A 79 1.17 3.55 -0.26
CA ASN A 79 1.68 4.18 0.95
C ASN A 79 3.04 4.86 0.76
N GLY A 80 3.82 4.46 -0.23
CA GLY A 80 5.11 5.07 -0.57
C GLY A 80 5.02 6.25 -1.54
N ARG A 81 3.81 6.63 -2.03
CA ARG A 81 3.64 7.77 -2.94
C ARG A 81 3.27 9.04 -2.19
N VAL A 82 3.93 10.14 -2.55
CA VAL A 82 3.53 11.48 -2.12
C VAL A 82 2.18 11.80 -2.76
N GLU A 83 1.21 12.18 -1.93
CA GLU A 83 -0.12 12.60 -2.34
C GLU A 83 -0.36 14.07 -2.01
N SER A 84 0.17 14.53 -0.89
CA SER A 84 0.10 15.92 -0.47
C SER A 84 1.47 16.46 -0.10
N VAL A 85 1.65 17.74 -0.26
CA VAL A 85 2.81 18.48 0.24
C VAL A 85 2.29 19.56 1.19
N ILE A 86 2.87 19.62 2.40
CA ILE A 86 2.54 20.60 3.42
C ILE A 86 3.75 21.47 3.62
N GLY A 87 3.64 22.77 3.32
CA GLY A 87 4.62 23.79 3.67
C GLY A 87 4.28 24.44 5.00
N ILE A 88 5.25 24.57 5.87
CA ILE A 88 5.16 25.34 7.13
C ILE A 88 6.28 26.38 7.08
N ASP A 89 5.89 27.60 6.82
CA ASP A 89 6.80 28.73 6.61
C ASP A 89 6.64 29.73 7.77
N VAL A 90 7.70 29.83 8.56
CA VAL A 90 7.87 30.84 9.60
C VAL A 90 9.14 31.64 9.24
N ASN A 91 10.18 31.26 9.59
CA ASN A 91 11.62 31.24 9.48
C ASN A 91 12.09 30.50 10.71
N PRO A 92 12.11 29.17 10.66
CA PRO A 92 12.45 28.26 9.54
C PRO A 92 11.33 27.96 8.51
N SER A 93 11.72 27.42 7.33
CA SER A 93 10.81 26.90 6.32
C SER A 93 11.00 25.40 6.13
N ILE A 94 9.94 24.63 6.32
CA ILE A 94 9.95 23.15 6.28
C ILE A 94 8.85 22.65 5.35
N GLU A 95 9.18 21.66 4.54
CA GLU A 95 8.23 20.98 3.67
C GLU A 95 8.07 19.52 4.07
N LEU A 96 6.82 19.07 4.26
CA LEU A 96 6.44 17.68 4.54
C LEU A 96 5.80 17.06 3.33
N SER A 97 6.40 16.00 2.80
CA SER A 97 5.78 15.13 1.82
C SER A 97 4.95 14.07 2.54
N VAL A 98 3.67 13.96 2.20
CA VAL A 98 2.69 13.14 2.93
C VAL A 98 2.01 12.16 1.99
N ASN A 99 1.75 10.94 2.46
CA ASN A 99 1.05 9.93 1.71
C ASN A 99 -0.48 10.03 1.89
N ARG A 100 -1.22 9.16 1.19
CA ARG A 100 -2.70 9.11 1.25
C ARG A 100 -3.30 8.82 2.63
N ASN A 101 -2.52 8.33 3.57
CA ASN A 101 -2.93 8.00 4.94
C ASN A 101 -2.44 9.05 5.95
N ASP A 102 -2.11 10.24 5.46
CA ASP A 102 -1.63 11.38 6.25
C ASP A 102 -0.38 11.04 7.10
N LYS A 103 0.51 10.19 6.53
CA LYS A 103 1.81 9.90 7.12
C LYS A 103 2.91 10.61 6.36
N VAL A 104 3.83 11.19 7.10
CA VAL A 104 5.02 11.86 6.56
C VAL A 104 5.91 10.83 5.87
N LEU A 105 6.24 11.07 4.62
CA LEU A 105 7.22 10.30 3.84
C LEU A 105 8.60 10.94 3.88
N LYS A 106 8.63 12.27 3.95
CA LYS A 106 9.86 13.06 4.00
C LYS A 106 9.58 14.39 4.68
N ALA A 107 10.47 14.83 5.55
CA ALA A 107 10.56 16.20 6.04
C ALA A 107 11.81 16.85 5.42
N GLU A 108 11.64 17.97 4.74
CA GLU A 108 12.71 18.64 4.01
C GLU A 108 12.94 20.06 4.57
N PRO A 109 14.14 20.33 5.10
CA PRO A 109 14.51 21.70 5.46
C PRO A 109 14.79 22.50 4.19
N LEU A 110 14.28 23.72 4.12
CA LEU A 110 14.46 24.60 2.98
C LEU A 110 15.43 25.77 3.26
N ASN A 111 15.86 25.90 4.51
CA ASN A 111 16.90 26.84 4.93
C ASN A 111 17.69 26.27 6.12
N SER A 112 18.78 26.97 6.48
CA SER A 112 19.66 26.56 7.59
C SER A 112 18.95 26.47 8.94
N ASP A 113 17.98 27.35 9.18
CA ASP A 113 17.21 27.38 10.42
C ASP A 113 16.31 26.13 10.53
N ALA A 114 15.76 25.69 9.38
CA ALA A 114 14.98 24.45 9.31
C ALA A 114 15.85 23.19 9.50
N GLU A 115 17.12 23.21 9.06
CA GLU A 115 18.06 22.13 9.35
C GLU A 115 18.27 21.97 10.86
N GLU A 116 18.39 23.09 11.62
CA GLU A 116 18.49 23.07 13.08
C GLU A 116 17.23 22.49 13.74
N ILE A 117 16.05 22.84 13.23
CA ILE A 117 14.78 22.33 13.76
C ILE A 117 14.63 20.82 13.53
N LEU A 118 15.04 20.33 12.37
CA LEU A 118 14.94 18.91 12.01
C LEU A 118 16.11 18.06 12.54
N ASP A 119 17.15 18.68 13.10
CA ASP A 119 18.30 17.93 13.63
C ASP A 119 17.84 16.97 14.73
N ASN A 120 18.24 15.72 14.61
CA ASN A 120 17.83 14.61 15.49
C ASN A 120 16.31 14.31 15.54
N MET A 121 15.52 14.76 14.53
CA MET A 121 14.11 14.43 14.38
C MET A 121 13.90 13.38 13.29
N ASP A 122 13.40 12.20 13.65
CA ASP A 122 12.95 11.20 12.68
C ASP A 122 11.43 11.30 12.54
N LEU A 123 10.97 11.94 11.47
CA LEU A 123 9.55 12.15 11.17
C LEU A 123 9.03 11.18 10.08
N GLU A 124 9.87 10.30 9.54
CA GLU A 124 9.42 9.35 8.52
C GLU A 124 8.38 8.37 9.09
N HIS A 125 7.30 8.19 8.37
CA HIS A 125 6.17 7.32 8.73
C HIS A 125 5.36 7.76 9.98
N VAL A 126 5.65 8.93 10.53
CA VAL A 126 4.90 9.55 11.62
C VAL A 126 3.60 10.15 11.08
N ASP A 127 2.54 10.18 11.88
CA ASP A 127 1.31 10.86 11.53
C ASP A 127 1.52 12.39 11.48
N VAL A 128 0.83 13.07 10.57
CA VAL A 128 1.03 14.52 10.32
C VAL A 128 0.81 15.35 11.58
N ASP A 129 -0.21 15.05 12.38
CA ASP A 129 -0.51 15.74 13.65
C ASP A 129 0.65 15.68 14.63
N ILE A 130 1.28 14.49 14.78
CA ILE A 130 2.45 14.30 15.65
C ILE A 130 3.65 15.06 15.08
N ALA A 131 3.87 15.01 13.78
CA ALA A 131 4.97 15.69 13.12
C ALA A 131 4.85 17.22 13.26
N VAL A 132 3.66 17.78 13.03
CA VAL A 132 3.36 19.20 13.19
C VAL A 132 3.60 19.66 14.62
N ASN A 133 3.07 18.94 15.61
CA ASN A 133 3.29 19.25 17.03
C ASN A 133 4.79 19.22 17.41
N ALA A 134 5.53 18.24 16.91
CA ALA A 134 6.98 18.15 17.15
C ALA A 134 7.74 19.34 16.55
N LEU A 135 7.37 19.76 15.33
CA LEU A 135 7.97 20.91 14.63
C LEU A 135 7.68 22.21 15.37
N ILE A 136 6.41 22.50 15.69
CA ILE A 136 6.05 23.72 16.43
C ILE A 136 6.73 23.77 17.79
N GLY A 137 6.72 22.65 18.54
CA GLY A 137 7.43 22.57 19.82
C GLY A 137 8.95 22.77 19.71
N SER A 138 9.56 22.31 18.60
CA SER A 138 10.97 22.56 18.32
C SER A 138 11.24 24.02 17.98
N MET A 139 10.41 24.64 17.13
CA MET A 139 10.51 26.05 16.75
C MET A 139 10.40 26.97 18.00
N VAL A 140 9.49 26.65 18.92
CA VAL A 140 9.36 27.38 20.20
C VAL A 140 10.62 27.22 21.05
N ARG A 141 11.14 26.00 21.20
CA ARG A 141 12.36 25.74 22.00
C ARG A 141 13.60 26.45 21.47
N HIS A 142 13.73 26.59 20.15
CA HIS A 142 14.85 27.26 19.52
C HIS A 142 14.64 28.78 19.38
N GLY A 143 13.47 29.29 19.80
CA GLY A 143 13.15 30.71 19.82
C GLY A 143 12.73 31.31 18.48
N TYR A 144 12.41 30.46 17.49
CA TYR A 144 11.84 30.88 16.20
C TYR A 144 10.37 31.30 16.28
N LEU A 145 9.65 30.78 17.30
CA LEU A 145 8.33 31.24 17.72
C LEU A 145 8.46 31.81 19.13
N SER A 146 8.39 33.11 19.25
CA SER A 146 8.55 33.84 20.52
C SER A 146 7.23 34.52 20.93
N ASP A 147 7.23 35.25 22.05
CA ASP A 147 6.01 35.86 22.63
C ASP A 147 5.38 36.97 21.81
N LEU A 148 6.03 37.47 20.74
CA LEU A 148 5.60 38.65 19.99
C LEU A 148 5.68 38.44 18.48
N ASP A 149 4.63 38.86 17.77
CA ASP A 149 4.59 39.06 16.32
C ASP A 149 4.97 37.87 15.44
N ASN A 150 4.53 36.65 15.78
CA ASN A 150 4.79 35.49 14.95
C ASN A 150 3.78 35.40 13.80
N ALA A 151 4.26 35.06 12.60
CA ALA A 151 3.46 34.74 11.44
C ALA A 151 3.85 33.37 10.90
N ILE A 152 2.88 32.50 10.70
CA ILE A 152 3.04 31.15 10.14
C ILE A 152 2.22 31.06 8.87
N LEU A 153 2.84 30.70 7.75
CA LEU A 153 2.13 30.34 6.55
C LEU A 153 2.04 28.82 6.43
N VAL A 154 0.83 28.31 6.37
CA VAL A 154 0.54 26.88 6.12
C VAL A 154 0.00 26.72 4.71
N THR A 155 0.68 25.93 3.91
CA THR A 155 0.21 25.60 2.56
C THR A 155 0.01 24.12 2.43
N VAL A 156 -1.13 23.70 1.88
CA VAL A 156 -1.36 22.31 1.49
C VAL A 156 -1.57 22.24 -0.02
N ALA A 157 -0.67 21.52 -0.69
CA ALA A 157 -0.77 21.23 -2.11
C ALA A 157 -1.20 19.79 -2.32
N ASN A 158 -2.31 19.58 -3.04
CA ASN A 158 -2.83 18.30 -3.46
C ASN A 158 -3.69 18.49 -4.72
N ASP A 159 -3.68 17.51 -5.63
CA ASP A 159 -4.52 17.51 -6.82
C ASP A 159 -6.02 17.38 -6.49
N ASP A 160 -6.36 16.74 -5.38
CA ASP A 160 -7.71 16.66 -4.83
C ASP A 160 -7.97 17.84 -3.88
N ARG A 161 -8.78 18.80 -4.35
CA ARG A 161 -9.11 20.02 -3.59
C ARG A 161 -9.83 19.74 -2.27
N GLN A 162 -10.70 18.72 -2.22
CA GLN A 162 -11.41 18.38 -1.00
C GLN A 162 -10.44 17.86 0.04
N LYS A 163 -9.58 16.93 -0.36
CA LYS A 163 -8.57 16.37 0.52
C LYS A 163 -7.56 17.43 0.99
N ALA A 164 -7.13 18.32 0.08
CA ALA A 164 -6.30 19.46 0.46
C ALA A 164 -6.98 20.34 1.53
N SER A 165 -8.29 20.58 1.39
CA SER A 165 -9.04 21.38 2.36
C SER A 165 -9.14 20.71 3.73
N GLU A 166 -9.45 19.43 3.76
CA GLU A 166 -9.56 18.66 4.99
C GLU A 166 -8.21 18.60 5.72
N LEU A 167 -7.14 18.26 4.99
CA LEU A 167 -5.78 18.18 5.56
C LEU A 167 -5.32 19.56 6.07
N ARG A 168 -5.54 20.63 5.29
CA ARG A 168 -5.21 22.00 5.69
C ARG A 168 -5.89 22.40 7.00
N GLN A 169 -7.21 22.14 7.13
CA GLN A 169 -7.95 22.44 8.34
C GLN A 169 -7.41 21.68 9.55
N ASN A 170 -7.08 20.39 9.39
CA ASN A 170 -6.51 19.59 10.46
C ASN A 170 -5.14 20.14 10.88
N VAL A 171 -4.25 20.44 9.94
CA VAL A 171 -2.91 20.99 10.22
C VAL A 171 -3.01 22.35 10.94
N VAL A 172 -3.92 23.21 10.52
CA VAL A 172 -4.13 24.51 11.22
C VAL A 172 -4.59 24.30 12.67
N VAL A 173 -5.55 23.40 12.89
CA VAL A 173 -6.02 23.07 14.25
C VAL A 173 -4.89 22.50 15.09
N ASP A 174 -4.05 21.64 14.55
CA ASP A 174 -2.90 21.05 15.27
C ASP A 174 -1.87 22.14 15.62
N ILE A 175 -1.58 23.06 14.70
CA ILE A 175 -0.70 24.20 14.95
C ILE A 175 -1.25 25.10 16.04
N GLU A 176 -2.53 25.50 15.94
CA GLU A 176 -3.17 26.36 16.94
C GLU A 176 -3.17 25.71 18.34
N ALA A 177 -3.48 24.41 18.42
CA ALA A 177 -3.43 23.65 19.67
C ALA A 177 -2.01 23.61 20.24
N SER A 178 -1.00 23.39 19.40
CA SER A 178 0.39 23.37 19.84
C SER A 178 0.88 24.75 20.30
N LEU A 179 0.48 25.82 19.62
CA LEU A 179 0.77 27.20 20.04
C LEU A 179 0.14 27.51 21.40
N GLU A 180 -1.12 27.10 21.63
CA GLU A 180 -1.81 27.28 22.89
C GLU A 180 -1.12 26.53 24.04
N GLU A 181 -0.70 25.29 23.79
CA GLU A 181 0.04 24.47 24.77
C GLU A 181 1.35 25.16 25.20
N HIS A 182 2.07 25.74 24.25
CA HIS A 182 3.32 26.47 24.51
C HIS A 182 3.11 27.92 24.93
N LYS A 183 1.87 28.43 24.98
CA LYS A 183 1.49 29.82 25.32
C LYS A 183 2.13 30.86 24.41
N VAL A 184 2.30 30.51 23.15
CA VAL A 184 2.81 31.38 22.10
C VAL A 184 1.65 31.88 21.24
N GLN A 185 1.68 33.15 20.82
CA GLN A 185 0.70 33.72 19.91
C GLN A 185 1.33 33.85 18.52
N ALA A 186 0.58 33.45 17.49
CA ALA A 186 0.96 33.64 16.10
C ALA A 186 -0.27 33.91 15.25
N VAL A 187 -0.09 34.65 14.17
CA VAL A 187 -1.08 34.74 13.09
C VAL A 187 -0.82 33.58 12.13
N VAL A 188 -1.79 32.69 11.99
CA VAL A 188 -1.69 31.56 11.06
C VAL A 188 -2.41 31.94 9.76
N TYR A 189 -1.64 32.10 8.70
CA TYR A 189 -2.15 32.22 7.33
C TYR A 189 -2.21 30.83 6.74
N ASP A 190 -3.30 30.48 6.10
CA ASP A 190 -3.48 29.16 5.51
C ASP A 190 -4.00 29.25 4.08
N GLN A 191 -3.46 28.40 3.22
CA GLN A 191 -3.84 28.36 1.82
C GLN A 191 -3.81 26.96 1.23
N GLN A 192 -4.56 26.77 0.13
CA GLN A 192 -4.41 25.61 -0.75
C GLN A 192 -3.68 26.04 -2.01
N ALA A 193 -2.70 25.26 -2.40
CA ALA A 193 -2.00 25.47 -3.66
C ALA A 193 -2.31 24.34 -4.66
N PRO A 194 -2.55 24.65 -5.93
CA PRO A 194 -2.58 23.63 -6.99
C PRO A 194 -1.17 23.08 -7.20
N VAL A 195 -1.06 21.81 -7.63
CA VAL A 195 0.25 21.24 -7.97
C VAL A 195 0.60 21.62 -9.41
N THR A 196 1.43 22.67 -9.59
CA THR A 196 1.86 23.17 -10.90
C THR A 196 3.37 23.13 -11.07
N GLY A 197 3.83 23.02 -12.34
CA GLY A 197 5.25 23.12 -12.67
C GLY A 197 5.81 24.52 -12.46
N GLU A 198 5.00 25.54 -12.75
CA GLU A 198 5.38 26.96 -12.66
C GLU A 198 5.75 27.36 -11.22
N VAL A 199 4.89 27.07 -10.25
CA VAL A 199 5.18 27.34 -8.83
C VAL A 199 6.42 26.58 -8.35
N ARG A 200 6.61 25.36 -8.85
CA ARG A 200 7.80 24.57 -8.50
C ARG A 200 9.09 25.19 -9.04
N GLU A 201 9.06 25.71 -10.25
CA GLU A 201 10.20 26.44 -10.85
C GLU A 201 10.51 27.72 -10.07
N LEU A 202 9.48 28.47 -9.65
CA LEU A 202 9.63 29.64 -8.80
C LEU A 202 10.26 29.28 -7.44
N ALA A 203 9.75 28.26 -6.79
CA ALA A 203 10.30 27.76 -5.52
C ALA A 203 11.79 27.41 -5.63
N GLN A 204 12.17 26.70 -6.70
CA GLN A 204 13.56 26.34 -6.97
C GLN A 204 14.43 27.56 -7.32
N LYS A 205 13.89 28.49 -8.14
CA LYS A 205 14.60 29.69 -8.54
C LYS A 205 15.02 30.58 -7.37
N TYR A 206 14.10 30.72 -6.40
CA TYR A 206 14.30 31.60 -5.26
C TYR A 206 14.73 30.86 -3.96
N GLY A 207 14.82 29.52 -3.97
CA GLY A 207 15.23 28.72 -2.82
C GLY A 207 14.26 28.82 -1.64
N ILE A 208 12.96 28.86 -1.93
CA ILE A 208 11.87 28.96 -0.96
C ILE A 208 10.92 27.76 -1.06
N SER A 209 10.03 27.58 -0.07
CA SER A 209 9.03 26.52 -0.09
C SER A 209 8.07 26.68 -1.27
N TYR A 210 7.46 25.55 -1.68
CA TYR A 210 6.38 25.58 -2.68
C TYR A 210 5.24 26.50 -2.22
N GLY A 211 4.89 26.45 -0.92
CA GLY A 211 3.84 27.25 -0.34
C GLY A 211 4.14 28.74 -0.40
N LYS A 212 5.35 29.14 0.01
CA LYS A 212 5.76 30.54 -0.06
C LYS A 212 5.85 31.05 -1.49
N ALA A 213 6.33 30.22 -2.44
CA ALA A 213 6.37 30.59 -3.85
C ALA A 213 4.97 30.85 -4.41
N TYR A 214 4.00 29.99 -4.10
CA TYR A 214 2.61 30.18 -4.51
C TYR A 214 1.99 31.43 -3.88
N PHE A 215 2.18 31.61 -2.57
CA PHE A 215 1.71 32.81 -1.85
C PHE A 215 2.26 34.11 -2.46
N LEU A 216 3.55 34.15 -2.73
CA LEU A 216 4.18 35.34 -3.33
C LEU A 216 3.73 35.58 -4.77
N GLN A 217 3.53 34.51 -5.56
CA GLN A 217 2.97 34.64 -6.90
C GLN A 217 1.59 35.29 -6.89
N GLU A 218 0.68 34.79 -6.04
CA GLU A 218 -0.66 35.36 -5.88
C GLU A 218 -0.57 36.83 -5.38
N LEU A 219 0.29 37.11 -4.38
CA LEU A 219 0.49 38.46 -3.86
C LEU A 219 0.95 39.45 -4.94
N ILE A 220 1.88 39.02 -5.79
CA ILE A 220 2.44 39.87 -6.88
C ILE A 220 1.38 40.06 -7.97
N ASP A 221 0.67 39.00 -8.35
CA ASP A 221 -0.37 39.06 -9.37
C ASP A 221 -1.56 39.96 -8.94
N GLU A 222 -1.98 39.85 -7.67
CA GLU A 222 -3.08 40.65 -7.14
C GLU A 222 -2.75 42.15 -6.97
N ASN A 223 -1.47 42.47 -6.76
CA ASN A 223 -1.03 43.87 -6.50
C ASN A 223 -0.30 44.51 -7.68
N ASP A 224 -0.27 43.89 -8.87
CA ASP A 224 0.43 44.37 -10.07
C ASP A 224 1.93 44.67 -9.81
N LEU A 225 2.57 43.85 -8.95
CA LEU A 225 4.01 43.98 -8.62
C LEU A 225 4.90 43.30 -9.67
N GLY A 226 6.20 43.57 -9.61
CA GLY A 226 7.16 43.06 -10.58
C GLY A 226 8.02 41.91 -10.09
N GLU A 227 8.89 41.41 -10.99
CA GLU A 227 9.85 40.36 -10.65
C GLU A 227 10.87 40.78 -9.57
N GLU A 228 11.17 42.09 -9.48
CA GLU A 228 12.06 42.69 -8.47
C GLU A 228 11.46 42.54 -7.06
N ASP A 229 10.14 42.69 -6.95
CA ASP A 229 9.41 42.52 -5.69
C ASP A 229 9.38 41.03 -5.24
N MET A 230 9.25 40.10 -6.21
CA MET A 230 9.34 38.68 -5.96
C MET A 230 10.69 38.29 -5.32
N GLU A 231 11.81 38.82 -5.84
CA GLU A 231 13.13 38.55 -5.28
C GLU A 231 13.28 39.15 -3.87
N ALA A 232 12.74 40.35 -3.65
CA ALA A 232 12.75 41.00 -2.34
C ALA A 232 11.94 40.22 -1.30
N PHE A 233 10.68 39.83 -1.60
CA PHE A 233 9.80 39.09 -0.70
C PHE A 233 10.30 37.66 -0.47
N ALA A 234 10.94 37.02 -1.45
CA ALA A 234 11.50 35.68 -1.27
C ALA A 234 12.56 35.64 -0.15
N GLY A 235 13.32 36.71 0.03
CA GLY A 235 14.31 36.86 1.10
C GLY A 235 13.74 37.23 2.48
N MET A 236 12.45 37.62 2.57
CA MET A 236 11.80 38.04 3.83
C MET A 236 11.22 36.86 4.59
N THR A 237 11.10 37.00 5.91
CA THR A 237 10.32 36.08 6.75
C THR A 237 8.82 36.35 6.55
N MET A 238 7.95 35.41 6.95
CA MET A 238 6.50 35.61 6.88
C MET A 238 6.04 36.78 7.75
N GLU A 239 6.66 36.99 8.90
CA GLU A 239 6.44 38.15 9.77
C GLU A 239 6.76 39.47 9.07
N GLN A 240 7.86 39.54 8.32
CA GLN A 240 8.26 40.73 7.57
C GLN A 240 7.27 41.03 6.45
N ILE A 241 6.89 40.02 5.69
CA ILE A 241 5.91 40.16 4.59
C ILE A 241 4.54 40.63 5.13
N ALA A 242 4.11 40.14 6.27
CA ALA A 242 2.84 40.52 6.88
C ALA A 242 2.79 41.98 7.38
N LYS A 243 3.93 42.67 7.46
CA LYS A 243 4.03 44.08 7.89
C LYS A 243 4.16 45.07 6.75
N GLU A 244 4.40 44.59 5.53
CA GLU A 244 4.42 45.40 4.31
C GLU A 244 3.02 45.61 3.72
#